data_6eea40fb236bce9cadfec70f195fe73c
#
_entry.id   6eea40fb236bce9cadfec70f195fe73c
#
_cell.length_a   1.000
_cell.length_b   1.000
_cell.length_c   1.000
_cell.angle_alpha   90.00
_cell.angle_beta   90.00
_cell.angle_gamma   90.00
#
_symmetry.space_group_name_H-M   'P 1'
#
loop_
_entity.id
_entity.type
_entity.pdbx_description
1 polymer ?
#
loop_
_entity_poly.entity_id
_entity_poly.type
_entity_poly.pdbx_seq_one_letter_code
_entity_poly.pdbx_strand_id
1 'polypeptide(L)'
;MRKNVQAILLLSFVSFAVLSCIAIPAWAANEPAKPALSSSDCAKCHTSQPADIEANGAKHKTAISCQDCHAGHRPSSKNNIPVCSQCHQGKPHYEQKVCLSCHTNPHTPLKVTFKGPLTEPCLACHTPQIKQLRENKSKHTSKNCTDCHDVHRKVPQCTQCHKSHSADITAADCKKCHKAHMPKVVTYAADIPSKYCAACHKGPFNSLAANKTKHTDQTCAACHQEKHKMVPKCQNCHGDKHPAGIMAKFPNCLECHKSPHDLNNWTAAPAKKAPTPGAKKQTKP
;
A
#
# COMPACT_ATOMS: atom_id res chain seq x y z
N MET A 1 39.22 57.55 13.20
CA MET A 1 40.36 58.22 13.86
C MET A 1 41.57 57.32 13.68
N ARG A 2 42.54 57.87 12.98
CA ARG A 2 44.00 57.77 13.09
C ARG A 2 44.61 56.39 12.94
N LYS A 3 45.32 56.10 11.80
CA LYS A 3 46.67 56.53 11.42
C LYS A 3 47.72 55.79 12.32
N ASN A 4 48.77 55.17 11.91
CA ASN A 4 49.82 55.38 10.84
C ASN A 4 50.71 54.15 10.84
N VAL A 5 51.20 53.64 9.75
CA VAL A 5 52.36 54.07 8.94
C VAL A 5 53.74 53.85 9.63
N GLN A 6 54.55 53.16 8.93
CA GLN A 6 55.99 53.29 8.65
C GLN A 6 56.73 51.97 8.85
N ALA A 7 57.26 51.33 7.89
CA ALA A 7 58.26 51.63 6.85
C ALA A 7 59.69 51.64 7.40
N ILE A 8 60.58 51.13 6.54
CA ILE A 8 62.05 51.35 6.46
C ILE A 8 62.91 50.20 7.04
N LEU A 9 63.72 49.61 6.35
CA LEU A 9 64.75 49.68 5.29
C LEU A 9 65.92 48.68 5.62
N LEU A 10 66.33 47.97 4.58
CA LEU A 10 67.68 47.70 4.09
C LEU A 10 68.68 46.94 4.94
N LEU A 11 69.25 45.86 4.45
CA LEU A 11 70.56 45.83 3.81
C LEU A 11 71.06 44.40 3.51
N SER A 12 71.21 44.18 2.24
CA SER A 12 72.26 43.38 1.58
C SER A 12 73.20 42.48 2.38
N PHE A 13 73.17 41.17 2.03
CA PHE A 13 74.45 40.40 1.96
C PHE A 13 74.30 39.44 0.80
N VAL A 14 75.12 39.73 -0.23
CA VAL A 14 75.44 38.83 -1.34
C VAL A 14 76.38 37.76 -0.79
N SER A 15 75.91 36.50 -0.83
CA SER A 15 76.85 35.37 -0.74
C SER A 15 76.63 34.47 -1.93
N PHE A 16 77.56 34.52 -2.79
CA PHE A 16 77.73 33.68 -3.98
C PHE A 16 78.07 32.25 -3.50
N ALA A 17 77.14 31.36 -3.54
CA ALA A 17 77.38 29.93 -3.40
C ALA A 17 77.11 29.27 -4.76
N VAL A 18 78.14 28.95 -5.45
CA VAL A 18 78.13 28.11 -6.63
C VAL A 18 77.73 26.72 -6.21
N LEU A 19 76.49 26.37 -6.44
CA LEU A 19 75.97 25.03 -6.23
C LEU A 19 76.02 24.29 -7.57
N SER A 20 76.97 23.41 -7.68
CA SER A 20 77.10 22.49 -8.79
C SER A 20 75.84 21.64 -8.89
N CYS A 21 75.02 21.90 -9.91
CA CYS A 21 73.94 21.04 -10.29
C CYS A 21 74.44 19.70 -10.79
N ILE A 22 74.56 18.71 -9.94
CA ILE A 22 74.63 17.31 -10.36
C ILE A 22 73.25 16.95 -10.88
N ALA A 23 73.05 16.99 -12.19
CA ALA A 23 71.87 16.45 -12.86
C ALA A 23 71.87 14.92 -12.67
N ILE A 24 71.17 14.43 -11.71
CA ILE A 24 70.81 13.01 -11.61
C ILE A 24 69.78 12.76 -12.69
N PRO A 25 70.06 11.95 -13.73
CA PRO A 25 68.95 11.54 -14.62
C PRO A 25 67.95 10.75 -13.83
N ALA A 26 66.79 11.33 -13.57
CA ALA A 26 65.63 10.60 -13.09
C ALA A 26 65.17 9.64 -14.21
N TRP A 27 65.75 8.45 -14.20
CA TRP A 27 65.11 7.34 -14.87
C TRP A 27 63.78 7.06 -14.07
N ALA A 28 62.75 7.83 -14.35
CA ALA A 28 61.42 7.40 -14.11
C ALA A 28 61.22 6.18 -15.02
N ALA A 29 61.36 5.00 -14.44
CA ALA A 29 60.94 3.78 -15.08
C ALA A 29 59.47 3.95 -15.36
N ASN A 30 59.13 4.24 -16.62
CA ASN A 30 57.75 4.08 -17.10
C ASN A 30 57.45 2.59 -17.02
N GLU A 31 57.01 2.11 -15.85
CA GLU A 31 56.37 0.80 -15.81
C GLU A 31 55.20 0.87 -16.79
N PRO A 32 55.12 -0.04 -17.76
CA PRO A 32 53.97 -0.08 -18.66
C PRO A 32 52.72 -0.21 -17.81
N ALA A 33 51.80 0.74 -17.94
CA ALA A 33 50.55 0.72 -17.25
C ALA A 33 49.89 -0.65 -17.48
N LYS A 34 49.62 -1.38 -16.41
CA LYS A 34 48.93 -2.68 -16.52
C LYS A 34 47.65 -2.46 -17.34
N PRO A 35 47.42 -3.30 -18.37
CA PRO A 35 46.23 -3.14 -19.19
C PRO A 35 44.99 -3.17 -18.31
N ALA A 36 44.13 -2.17 -18.46
CA ALA A 36 42.85 -2.10 -17.71
C ALA A 36 41.99 -3.29 -18.14
N LEU A 37 41.42 -3.97 -17.16
CA LEU A 37 40.44 -5.05 -17.41
C LEU A 37 39.22 -4.48 -18.12
N SER A 38 38.66 -5.25 -19.03
CA SER A 38 37.39 -4.99 -19.70
C SER A 38 36.25 -5.78 -19.05
N SER A 39 35.00 -5.41 -19.30
CA SER A 39 33.86 -6.20 -18.85
C SER A 39 33.87 -7.63 -19.40
N SER A 40 34.42 -7.84 -20.60
CA SER A 40 34.61 -9.17 -21.20
C SER A 40 35.62 -10.04 -20.44
N ASP A 41 36.59 -9.44 -19.78
CA ASP A 41 37.55 -10.18 -18.95
C ASP A 41 36.88 -10.67 -17.67
N CYS A 42 36.01 -9.87 -17.09
CA CYS A 42 35.20 -10.26 -15.93
C CYS A 42 34.30 -11.44 -16.25
N ALA A 43 33.67 -11.45 -17.41
CA ALA A 43 32.75 -12.50 -17.87
C ALA A 43 33.38 -13.88 -18.04
N LYS A 44 34.74 -13.97 -18.19
CA LYS A 44 35.44 -15.24 -18.26
C LYS A 44 35.32 -16.08 -16.98
N CYS A 45 35.17 -15.42 -15.82
CA CYS A 45 35.04 -16.06 -14.51
C CYS A 45 33.65 -15.85 -13.90
N HIS A 46 33.03 -14.70 -14.13
CA HIS A 46 31.72 -14.33 -13.58
C HIS A 46 30.63 -14.50 -14.65
N THR A 47 30.18 -15.73 -14.88
CA THR A 47 29.23 -16.04 -15.97
C THR A 47 27.79 -15.66 -15.65
N SER A 48 27.35 -15.76 -14.38
CA SER A 48 25.99 -15.46 -13.95
C SER A 48 25.66 -13.96 -13.93
N GLN A 49 26.61 -13.12 -13.53
CA GLN A 49 26.39 -11.68 -13.39
C GLN A 49 26.13 -10.97 -14.73
N PRO A 50 26.91 -11.23 -15.79
CA PRO A 50 26.58 -10.71 -17.11
C PRO A 50 25.23 -11.20 -17.65
N ALA A 51 24.89 -12.47 -17.43
CA ALA A 51 23.59 -13.02 -17.81
C ALA A 51 22.43 -12.35 -17.05
N ASP A 52 22.60 -12.11 -15.76
CA ASP A 52 21.64 -11.40 -14.93
C ASP A 52 21.42 -9.95 -15.42
N ILE A 53 22.50 -9.24 -15.72
CA ILE A 53 22.44 -7.87 -16.27
C ILE A 53 21.77 -7.88 -17.64
N GLU A 54 22.12 -8.81 -18.49
CA GLU A 54 21.50 -8.94 -19.81
C GLU A 54 19.98 -9.14 -19.71
N ALA A 55 19.55 -10.00 -18.81
CA ALA A 55 18.13 -10.34 -18.65
C ALA A 55 17.32 -9.24 -17.92
N ASN A 56 17.87 -8.63 -16.87
CA ASN A 56 17.11 -7.77 -15.96
C ASN A 56 17.88 -6.52 -15.48
N GLY A 57 18.98 -6.14 -16.14
CA GLY A 57 19.88 -5.06 -15.73
C GLY A 57 19.30 -3.66 -15.94
N ALA A 58 18.24 -3.50 -16.73
CA ALA A 58 17.69 -2.20 -17.10
C ALA A 58 18.77 -1.27 -17.68
N LYS A 59 18.89 -0.04 -17.18
CA LYS A 59 19.93 0.90 -17.61
C LYS A 59 21.34 0.46 -17.19
N HIS A 60 21.50 -0.40 -16.19
CA HIS A 60 22.80 -0.94 -15.86
C HIS A 60 23.42 -1.77 -17.00
N LYS A 61 22.57 -2.34 -17.87
CA LYS A 61 23.03 -3.06 -19.06
C LYS A 61 23.75 -2.16 -20.08
N THR A 62 23.32 -0.91 -20.23
CA THR A 62 23.75 -0.04 -21.33
C THR A 62 24.52 1.20 -20.88
N ALA A 63 24.37 1.61 -19.63
CA ALA A 63 24.89 2.89 -19.14
C ALA A 63 26.17 2.76 -18.28
N ILE A 64 26.48 1.55 -17.81
CA ILE A 64 27.62 1.30 -16.92
C ILE A 64 28.33 -0.01 -17.28
N SER A 65 29.63 -0.05 -16.96
CA SER A 65 30.48 -1.24 -17.05
C SER A 65 30.62 -1.94 -15.69
N CYS A 66 31.25 -3.11 -15.66
CA CYS A 66 31.54 -3.79 -14.40
C CYS A 66 32.41 -2.93 -13.48
N GLN A 67 33.35 -2.20 -14.03
CA GLN A 67 34.35 -1.39 -13.30
C GLN A 67 33.73 -0.09 -12.73
N ASP A 68 32.65 0.41 -13.30
CA ASP A 68 31.93 1.58 -12.75
C ASP A 68 31.32 1.27 -11.38
N CYS A 69 31.04 -0.01 -11.13
CA CYS A 69 30.57 -0.48 -9.82
C CYS A 69 31.69 -1.16 -9.02
N HIS A 70 32.54 -1.97 -9.67
CA HIS A 70 33.54 -2.78 -9.02
C HIS A 70 34.93 -2.20 -9.29
N ALA A 71 35.32 -1.20 -8.50
CA ALA A 71 36.65 -0.53 -8.64
C ALA A 71 37.84 -1.42 -8.27
N GLY A 72 37.61 -2.60 -7.70
CA GLY A 72 38.67 -3.52 -7.31
C GLY A 72 38.21 -4.98 -7.33
N HIS A 73 39.16 -5.90 -7.16
CA HIS A 73 38.95 -7.34 -7.13
C HIS A 73 39.63 -7.98 -5.91
N ARG A 74 39.05 -9.04 -5.34
CA ARG A 74 39.68 -9.83 -4.29
C ARG A 74 40.92 -10.54 -4.86
N PRO A 75 41.99 -10.75 -4.08
CA PRO A 75 42.15 -10.41 -2.66
C PRO A 75 42.55 -8.96 -2.38
N SER A 76 42.94 -8.19 -3.42
CA SER A 76 43.50 -6.84 -3.27
C SER A 76 42.46 -5.83 -2.69
N SER A 77 41.18 -6.01 -2.98
CA SER A 77 40.09 -5.20 -2.44
C SER A 77 39.04 -6.08 -1.79
N LYS A 78 38.69 -5.75 -0.55
CA LYS A 78 37.64 -6.47 0.19
C LYS A 78 36.24 -5.88 -0.02
N ASN A 79 36.12 -4.57 -0.20
CA ASN A 79 34.88 -3.81 -0.33
C ASN A 79 34.65 -3.41 -1.78
N ASN A 80 34.16 -4.35 -2.57
CA ASN A 80 33.97 -4.16 -4.02
C ASN A 80 32.52 -3.86 -4.42
N ILE A 81 31.62 -3.71 -3.43
CA ILE A 81 30.22 -3.36 -3.68
C ILE A 81 30.02 -1.90 -3.32
N PRO A 82 29.72 -1.02 -4.29
CA PRO A 82 29.51 0.40 -4.03
C PRO A 82 28.22 0.67 -3.28
N VAL A 83 28.15 1.82 -2.64
CA VAL A 83 26.89 2.30 -2.06
C VAL A 83 26.02 2.84 -3.19
N CYS A 84 24.79 2.34 -3.31
CA CYS A 84 23.89 2.70 -4.41
C CYS A 84 23.64 4.22 -4.52
N SER A 85 23.64 4.93 -3.39
CA SER A 85 23.47 6.39 -3.31
C SER A 85 24.59 7.21 -3.94
N GLN A 86 25.71 6.60 -4.35
CA GLN A 86 26.75 7.33 -5.12
C GLN A 86 26.23 7.78 -6.49
N CYS A 87 25.33 7.00 -7.09
CA CYS A 87 24.74 7.29 -8.39
C CYS A 87 23.24 7.55 -8.31
N HIS A 88 22.54 6.91 -7.37
CA HIS A 88 21.10 7.03 -7.21
C HIS A 88 20.74 8.11 -6.19
N GLN A 89 20.39 9.31 -6.67
CA GLN A 89 20.08 10.49 -5.86
C GLN A 89 18.87 11.26 -6.42
N GLY A 90 18.30 12.15 -5.61
CA GLY A 90 17.34 13.16 -6.04
C GLY A 90 15.90 12.66 -6.31
N LYS A 91 15.55 11.45 -5.86
CA LYS A 91 14.18 10.95 -5.94
C LYS A 91 13.79 10.30 -4.60
N PRO A 92 12.52 10.42 -4.15
CA PRO A 92 12.09 9.85 -2.87
C PRO A 92 12.39 8.35 -2.71
N HIS A 93 12.35 7.60 -3.81
CA HIS A 93 12.75 6.18 -3.81
C HIS A 93 14.23 6.00 -3.47
N TYR A 94 15.10 6.88 -3.94
CA TYR A 94 16.56 6.78 -3.75
C TYR A 94 17.02 7.20 -2.35
N GLU A 95 16.16 7.89 -1.59
CA GLU A 95 16.41 8.26 -0.18
C GLU A 95 16.28 7.05 0.77
N GLN A 96 15.83 5.91 0.27
CA GLN A 96 15.72 4.68 1.06
C GLN A 96 17.11 4.13 1.40
N LYS A 97 17.32 3.81 2.70
CA LYS A 97 18.60 3.29 3.19
C LYS A 97 18.73 1.76 3.07
N VAL A 98 17.66 1.08 2.69
CA VAL A 98 17.55 -0.39 2.73
C VAL A 98 17.43 -0.99 1.32
N CYS A 99 18.17 -0.46 0.35
CA CYS A 99 18.08 -0.87 -1.06
C CYS A 99 18.12 -2.39 -1.26
N LEU A 100 19.03 -3.09 -0.58
CA LEU A 100 19.21 -4.54 -0.70
C LEU A 100 18.12 -5.38 -0.02
N SER A 101 17.19 -4.75 0.70
CA SER A 101 16.01 -5.46 1.21
C SER A 101 14.95 -5.70 0.12
N CYS A 102 15.04 -4.98 -0.99
CA CYS A 102 14.16 -5.11 -2.15
C CYS A 102 14.94 -5.48 -3.41
N HIS A 103 16.09 -4.85 -3.65
CA HIS A 103 17.00 -5.13 -4.76
C HIS A 103 18.06 -6.13 -4.30
N THR A 104 17.64 -7.36 -4.01
CA THR A 104 18.49 -8.41 -3.41
C THR A 104 19.68 -8.82 -4.31
N ASN A 105 19.55 -8.61 -5.62
CA ASN A 105 20.63 -8.77 -6.60
C ASN A 105 20.78 -7.47 -7.42
N PRO A 106 21.83 -6.67 -7.20
CA PRO A 106 22.08 -5.44 -7.95
C PRO A 106 22.24 -5.61 -9.46
N HIS A 107 22.58 -6.82 -9.92
CA HIS A 107 22.69 -7.14 -11.35
C HIS A 107 21.31 -7.34 -12.00
N THR A 108 20.24 -7.52 -11.19
CA THR A 108 18.86 -7.65 -11.65
C THR A 108 17.94 -6.62 -11.00
N PRO A 109 18.19 -5.30 -11.18
CA PRO A 109 17.45 -4.26 -10.44
C PRO A 109 15.96 -4.23 -10.74
N LEU A 110 15.50 -4.78 -11.86
CA LEU A 110 14.09 -4.91 -12.19
C LEU A 110 13.41 -6.09 -11.47
N LYS A 111 14.17 -7.07 -10.98
CA LYS A 111 13.64 -8.20 -10.24
C LYS A 111 13.61 -7.86 -8.75
N VAL A 112 12.51 -7.23 -8.34
CA VAL A 112 12.30 -6.84 -6.94
C VAL A 112 11.75 -8.00 -6.15
N THR A 113 12.48 -8.42 -5.10
CA THR A 113 12.04 -9.42 -4.12
C THR A 113 12.20 -8.83 -2.72
N PHE A 114 11.29 -9.17 -1.81
CA PHE A 114 11.32 -8.61 -0.47
C PHE A 114 12.06 -9.54 0.49
N LYS A 115 12.91 -8.95 1.35
CA LYS A 115 13.67 -9.68 2.35
C LYS A 115 13.22 -9.24 3.75
N GLY A 116 12.49 -10.13 4.41
CA GLY A 116 11.95 -9.88 5.75
C GLY A 116 10.68 -9.02 5.78
N PRO A 117 10.20 -8.70 6.99
CA PRO A 117 9.00 -7.91 7.18
C PRO A 117 9.27 -6.43 6.87
N LEU A 118 8.62 -5.87 5.85
CA LEU A 118 8.81 -4.50 5.40
C LEU A 118 7.49 -3.73 5.37
N THR A 119 7.51 -2.50 5.84
CA THR A 119 6.41 -1.52 5.73
C THR A 119 6.96 -0.16 5.32
N GLU A 120 7.91 0.40 6.07
CA GLU A 120 8.39 1.78 5.86
C GLU A 120 8.88 2.08 4.45
N PRO A 121 9.68 1.21 3.79
CA PRO A 121 10.14 1.50 2.43
C PRO A 121 9.00 1.64 1.40
N CYS A 122 7.86 0.99 1.64
CA CYS A 122 6.70 1.04 0.74
C CYS A 122 6.01 2.40 0.77
N LEU A 123 6.11 3.13 1.90
CA LEU A 123 5.40 4.37 2.14
C LEU A 123 5.88 5.53 1.25
N ALA A 124 7.08 5.44 0.71
CA ALA A 124 7.58 6.43 -0.25
C ALA A 124 6.67 6.59 -1.48
N CYS A 125 5.91 5.54 -1.83
CA CYS A 125 5.02 5.53 -3.00
C CYS A 125 3.57 5.17 -2.63
N HIS A 126 3.35 4.36 -1.59
CA HIS A 126 2.04 3.79 -1.25
C HIS A 126 1.36 4.47 -0.04
N THR A 127 1.42 5.81 0.02
CA THR A 127 0.79 6.61 1.10
C THR A 127 -0.73 6.42 1.22
N PRO A 128 -1.53 6.29 0.13
CA PRO A 128 -2.96 6.07 0.25
C PRO A 128 -3.30 4.74 0.93
N GLN A 129 -2.53 3.69 0.69
CA GLN A 129 -2.76 2.37 1.25
C GLN A 129 -2.54 2.34 2.76
N ILE A 130 -1.46 2.96 3.24
CA ILE A 130 -1.22 3.05 4.68
C ILE A 130 -2.24 3.94 5.38
N LYS A 131 -2.69 5.02 4.73
CA LYS A 131 -3.78 5.86 5.23
C LYS A 131 -5.05 5.05 5.44
N GLN A 132 -5.48 4.26 4.45
CA GLN A 132 -6.63 3.38 4.55
C GLN A 132 -6.52 2.41 5.73
N LEU A 133 -5.35 1.77 5.92
CA LEU A 133 -5.09 0.85 7.03
C LEU A 133 -5.17 1.54 8.40
N ARG A 134 -4.60 2.74 8.53
CA ARG A 134 -4.54 3.48 9.81
C ARG A 134 -5.90 4.07 10.21
N GLU A 135 -6.65 4.58 9.24
CA GLU A 135 -7.96 5.16 9.46
C GLU A 135 -9.05 4.10 9.68
N ASN A 136 -8.88 2.90 9.11
CA ASN A 136 -9.88 1.83 9.18
C ASN A 136 -9.33 0.58 9.87
N LYS A 137 -9.08 0.70 11.17
CA LYS A 137 -8.44 -0.35 11.99
C LYS A 137 -9.09 -1.73 11.85
N SER A 138 -8.29 -2.71 11.51
CA SER A 138 -8.64 -4.12 11.35
C SER A 138 -7.47 -5.01 11.73
N LYS A 139 -7.60 -6.34 11.63
CA LYS A 139 -6.45 -7.26 11.78
C LYS A 139 -5.37 -7.05 10.72
N HIS A 140 -5.70 -6.47 9.56
CA HIS A 140 -4.71 -6.11 8.54
C HIS A 140 -3.80 -4.95 8.98
N THR A 141 -4.26 -4.08 9.87
CA THR A 141 -3.48 -2.93 10.36
C THR A 141 -2.21 -3.33 11.11
N SER A 142 -2.20 -4.52 11.72
CA SER A 142 -1.05 -5.05 12.47
C SER A 142 -0.07 -5.86 11.59
N LYS A 143 -0.33 -5.95 10.28
CA LYS A 143 0.51 -6.71 9.34
C LYS A 143 1.49 -5.80 8.64
N ASN A 144 2.68 -6.34 8.31
CA ASN A 144 3.59 -5.67 7.41
C ASN A 144 3.08 -5.77 5.97
N CYS A 145 3.50 -4.86 5.11
CA CYS A 145 3.12 -4.90 3.70
C CYS A 145 3.55 -6.24 3.06
N THR A 146 4.73 -6.73 3.42
CA THR A 146 5.29 -7.99 2.91
C THR A 146 4.62 -9.26 3.45
N ASP A 147 3.82 -9.17 4.51
CA ASP A 147 3.02 -10.33 4.97
C ASP A 147 1.93 -10.71 3.95
N CYS A 148 1.57 -9.78 3.06
CA CYS A 148 0.59 -9.99 1.99
C CYS A 148 1.24 -9.89 0.60
N HIS A 149 2.18 -8.96 0.41
CA HIS A 149 2.85 -8.68 -0.87
C HIS A 149 4.26 -9.29 -0.86
N ASP A 150 4.38 -10.57 -1.21
CA ASP A 150 5.66 -11.29 -1.30
C ASP A 150 6.53 -10.87 -2.50
N VAL A 151 5.90 -10.30 -3.54
CA VAL A 151 6.54 -9.78 -4.74
C VAL A 151 5.93 -8.43 -5.10
N HIS A 152 6.75 -7.47 -5.55
CA HIS A 152 6.28 -6.16 -6.00
C HIS A 152 5.28 -6.30 -7.16
N ARG A 153 4.16 -5.56 -7.10
CA ARG A 153 3.03 -5.61 -8.03
C ARG A 153 2.18 -6.88 -7.98
N LYS A 154 2.54 -7.87 -7.18
CA LYS A 154 1.67 -9.04 -6.98
C LYS A 154 0.58 -8.70 -5.97
N VAL A 155 -0.66 -8.95 -6.35
CA VAL A 155 -1.82 -8.81 -5.48
C VAL A 155 -2.25 -10.21 -5.05
N PRO A 156 -2.15 -10.56 -3.75
CA PRO A 156 -2.53 -11.87 -3.26
C PRO A 156 -4.04 -12.07 -3.36
N GLN A 157 -4.45 -13.33 -3.50
CA GLN A 157 -5.87 -13.68 -3.47
C GLN A 157 -6.36 -13.75 -2.02
N CYS A 158 -7.54 -13.18 -1.77
CA CYS A 158 -8.13 -13.16 -0.43
C CYS A 158 -8.33 -14.56 0.14
N THR A 159 -8.62 -15.54 -0.71
CA THR A 159 -8.86 -16.95 -0.37
C THR A 159 -7.62 -17.72 0.10
N GLN A 160 -6.43 -17.16 -0.03
CA GLN A 160 -5.22 -17.73 0.56
C GLN A 160 -5.26 -17.72 2.11
N CYS A 161 -6.00 -16.78 2.69
CA CYS A 161 -6.12 -16.63 4.15
C CYS A 161 -7.58 -16.64 4.63
N HIS A 162 -8.54 -16.30 3.76
CA HIS A 162 -9.95 -16.17 4.11
C HIS A 162 -10.82 -17.21 3.41
N LYS A 163 -11.82 -17.71 4.13
CA LYS A 163 -12.88 -18.52 3.54
C LYS A 163 -13.93 -17.59 2.89
N SER A 164 -14.48 -18.01 1.75
CA SER A 164 -15.61 -17.34 1.11
C SER A 164 -16.85 -17.37 2.01
N HIS A 165 -17.73 -16.39 1.87
CA HIS A 165 -18.99 -16.32 2.60
C HIS A 165 -19.98 -17.41 2.17
N SER A 166 -19.86 -17.87 0.94
CA SER A 166 -20.57 -19.03 0.40
C SER A 166 -19.77 -19.68 -0.72
N ALA A 167 -20.12 -20.90 -1.11
CA ALA A 167 -19.38 -21.71 -2.07
C ALA A 167 -19.36 -21.10 -3.50
N ASP A 168 -20.36 -20.32 -3.84
CA ASP A 168 -20.54 -19.67 -5.14
C ASP A 168 -19.85 -18.29 -5.26
N ILE A 169 -19.16 -17.84 -4.18
CA ILE A 169 -18.40 -16.57 -4.16
C ILE A 169 -16.93 -16.86 -4.41
N THR A 170 -16.42 -16.31 -5.50
CA THR A 170 -15.02 -16.46 -5.93
C THR A 170 -14.12 -15.39 -5.28
N ALA A 171 -12.79 -15.58 -5.38
CA ALA A 171 -11.81 -14.60 -4.91
C ALA A 171 -11.95 -13.22 -5.59
N ALA A 172 -12.39 -13.21 -6.86
CA ALA A 172 -12.63 -11.98 -7.61
C ALA A 172 -13.83 -11.19 -7.07
N ASP A 173 -14.83 -11.88 -6.54
CA ASP A 173 -16.06 -11.28 -6.03
C ASP A 173 -15.84 -10.52 -4.72
N CYS A 174 -14.84 -10.88 -3.93
CA CYS A 174 -14.52 -10.21 -2.66
C CYS A 174 -14.31 -8.70 -2.85
N LYS A 175 -13.66 -8.31 -3.95
CA LYS A 175 -13.33 -6.91 -4.27
C LYS A 175 -14.54 -6.06 -4.66
N LYS A 176 -15.69 -6.68 -4.95
CA LYS A 176 -16.94 -5.96 -5.23
C LYS A 176 -17.48 -5.25 -3.99
N CYS A 177 -17.10 -5.73 -2.80
CA CYS A 177 -17.56 -5.18 -1.52
C CYS A 177 -16.41 -4.75 -0.60
N HIS A 178 -15.27 -5.43 -0.64
CA HIS A 178 -14.15 -5.21 0.27
C HIS A 178 -12.95 -4.57 -0.42
N LYS A 179 -12.34 -3.61 0.26
CA LYS A 179 -11.01 -3.10 -0.09
C LYS A 179 -10.00 -3.69 0.88
N ALA A 180 -8.91 -4.29 0.38
CA ALA A 180 -7.95 -5.03 1.20
C ALA A 180 -7.35 -4.22 2.37
N HIS A 181 -7.09 -2.93 2.14
CA HIS A 181 -6.51 -2.05 3.16
C HIS A 181 -7.54 -1.42 4.11
N MET A 182 -8.84 -1.61 3.85
CA MET A 182 -9.93 -1.19 4.74
C MET A 182 -11.10 -2.20 4.70
N PRO A 183 -10.85 -3.48 5.05
CA PRO A 183 -11.79 -4.57 4.80
C PRO A 183 -13.11 -4.47 5.56
N LYS A 184 -13.16 -3.71 6.65
CA LYS A 184 -14.40 -3.46 7.42
C LYS A 184 -15.29 -2.40 6.80
N VAL A 185 -14.78 -1.60 5.87
CA VAL A 185 -15.57 -0.63 5.12
C VAL A 185 -16.11 -1.34 3.88
N VAL A 186 -17.34 -1.79 4.01
CA VAL A 186 -18.06 -2.53 2.96
C VAL A 186 -18.85 -1.54 2.13
N THR A 187 -18.50 -1.43 0.86
CA THR A 187 -19.21 -0.61 -0.14
C THR A 187 -19.46 -1.46 -1.39
N TYR A 188 -20.53 -1.18 -2.10
CA TYR A 188 -20.90 -1.95 -3.28
C TYR A 188 -21.65 -1.07 -4.29
N ALA A 189 -21.70 -1.51 -5.54
CA ALA A 189 -22.45 -0.86 -6.60
C ALA A 189 -23.94 -1.15 -6.48
N ALA A 190 -24.78 -0.25 -6.99
CA ALA A 190 -26.24 -0.37 -6.92
C ALA A 190 -26.80 -1.60 -7.67
N ASP A 191 -26.06 -2.07 -8.66
CA ASP A 191 -26.42 -3.22 -9.50
C ASP A 191 -25.86 -4.56 -9.01
N ILE A 192 -25.20 -4.58 -7.82
CA ILE A 192 -24.64 -5.83 -7.30
C ILE A 192 -25.74 -6.89 -7.10
N PRO A 193 -25.53 -8.12 -7.58
CA PRO A 193 -26.53 -9.18 -7.44
C PRO A 193 -26.86 -9.50 -5.98
N SER A 194 -28.15 -9.62 -5.66
CA SER A 194 -28.66 -9.89 -4.31
C SER A 194 -28.13 -11.18 -3.68
N LYS A 195 -27.67 -12.14 -4.48
CA LYS A 195 -27.06 -13.38 -3.99
C LYS A 195 -25.84 -13.14 -3.07
N TYR A 196 -25.07 -12.07 -3.30
CA TYR A 196 -23.94 -11.74 -2.43
C TYR A 196 -24.40 -11.31 -1.02
N CYS A 197 -25.54 -10.66 -0.95
CA CYS A 197 -26.15 -10.27 0.33
C CYS A 197 -26.74 -11.49 1.05
N ALA A 198 -27.34 -12.40 0.30
CA ALA A 198 -27.97 -13.63 0.80
C ALA A 198 -26.99 -14.55 1.53
N ALA A 199 -25.68 -14.49 1.24
CA ALA A 199 -24.67 -15.27 1.93
C ALA A 199 -24.68 -15.05 3.46
N CYS A 200 -25.02 -13.82 3.91
CA CYS A 200 -25.18 -13.49 5.33
C CYS A 200 -26.63 -13.16 5.71
N HIS A 201 -27.40 -12.60 4.78
CA HIS A 201 -28.77 -12.13 5.00
C HIS A 201 -29.82 -13.06 4.36
N LYS A 202 -29.69 -14.37 4.63
CA LYS A 202 -30.58 -15.40 4.05
C LYS A 202 -32.07 -15.20 4.40
N GLY A 203 -32.36 -14.77 5.63
CA GLY A 203 -33.73 -14.52 6.07
C GLY A 203 -34.43 -13.44 5.25
N PRO A 204 -33.94 -12.18 5.25
CA PRO A 204 -34.48 -11.11 4.41
C PRO A 204 -34.56 -11.44 2.92
N PHE A 205 -33.51 -12.12 2.38
CA PHE A 205 -33.50 -12.56 0.98
C PHE A 205 -34.66 -13.52 0.68
N ASN A 206 -34.84 -14.56 1.48
CA ASN A 206 -35.91 -15.53 1.30
C ASN A 206 -37.29 -14.90 1.48
N SER A 207 -37.45 -14.02 2.48
CA SER A 207 -38.73 -13.30 2.70
C SER A 207 -39.12 -12.46 1.48
N LEU A 208 -38.13 -11.71 0.92
CA LEU A 208 -38.36 -10.90 -0.26
C LEU A 208 -38.71 -11.77 -1.48
N ALA A 209 -37.99 -12.88 -1.69
CA ALA A 209 -38.22 -13.80 -2.80
C ALA A 209 -39.59 -14.49 -2.71
N ALA A 210 -40.08 -14.78 -1.50
CA ALA A 210 -41.42 -15.37 -1.26
C ALA A 210 -42.56 -14.35 -1.40
N ASN A 211 -42.26 -13.06 -1.24
CA ASN A 211 -43.25 -12.00 -1.18
C ASN A 211 -43.39 -11.29 -2.54
N LYS A 212 -44.31 -11.77 -3.37
CA LYS A 212 -44.55 -11.27 -4.74
C LYS A 212 -45.05 -9.82 -4.77
N THR A 213 -44.12 -8.88 -4.64
CA THR A 213 -44.36 -7.44 -4.76
C THR A 213 -43.38 -6.80 -5.75
N LYS A 214 -43.58 -5.54 -6.11
CA LYS A 214 -42.62 -4.79 -6.92
C LYS A 214 -41.21 -4.68 -6.26
N HIS A 215 -41.12 -4.86 -4.93
CA HIS A 215 -39.82 -4.91 -4.26
C HIS A 215 -39.04 -6.17 -4.61
N THR A 216 -39.69 -7.27 -4.95
CA THR A 216 -39.06 -8.53 -5.34
C THR A 216 -38.18 -8.37 -6.59
N ASP A 217 -38.58 -7.45 -7.48
CA ASP A 217 -37.83 -7.17 -8.73
C ASP A 217 -36.63 -6.25 -8.52
N GLN A 218 -36.44 -5.75 -7.29
CA GLN A 218 -35.31 -4.87 -6.98
C GLN A 218 -34.15 -5.65 -6.37
N THR A 219 -32.92 -5.20 -6.67
CA THR A 219 -31.75 -5.70 -5.95
C THR A 219 -31.73 -5.22 -4.51
N CYS A 220 -31.08 -5.94 -3.61
CA CYS A 220 -30.91 -5.47 -2.23
C CYS A 220 -30.22 -4.10 -2.21
N ALA A 221 -29.25 -3.87 -3.09
CA ALA A 221 -28.51 -2.63 -3.20
C ALA A 221 -29.34 -1.46 -3.77
N ALA A 222 -30.42 -1.72 -4.50
CA ALA A 222 -31.31 -0.65 -4.95
C ALA A 222 -31.98 0.08 -3.78
N CYS A 223 -32.23 -0.64 -2.69
CA CYS A 223 -32.76 -0.08 -1.45
C CYS A 223 -31.64 0.26 -0.46
N HIS A 224 -30.71 -0.66 -0.22
CA HIS A 224 -29.57 -0.49 0.68
C HIS A 224 -28.38 0.07 -0.09
N GLN A 225 -28.41 1.36 -0.43
CA GLN A 225 -27.48 1.96 -1.38
C GLN A 225 -26.05 2.09 -0.83
N GLU A 226 -25.08 1.75 -1.67
CA GLU A 226 -23.65 2.07 -1.58
C GLU A 226 -22.89 1.62 -0.32
N LYS A 227 -23.53 1.58 0.85
CA LYS A 227 -22.85 1.34 2.12
C LYS A 227 -23.58 0.30 2.96
N HIS A 228 -22.84 -0.69 3.42
CA HIS A 228 -23.36 -1.69 4.36
C HIS A 228 -23.88 -1.05 5.65
N LYS A 229 -25.02 -1.54 6.16
CA LYS A 229 -25.78 -1.03 7.31
C LYS A 229 -26.59 0.24 7.06
N MET A 230 -26.64 0.76 5.84
CA MET A 230 -27.59 1.80 5.50
C MET A 230 -28.99 1.20 5.43
N VAL A 231 -29.93 1.80 6.12
CA VAL A 231 -31.35 1.42 6.09
C VAL A 231 -32.14 2.61 5.54
N PRO A 232 -32.74 2.49 4.34
CA PRO A 232 -33.48 3.58 3.73
C PRO A 232 -34.78 3.83 4.47
N LYS A 233 -35.28 5.07 4.47
CA LYS A 233 -36.63 5.39 4.88
C LYS A 233 -37.60 5.09 3.74
N CYS A 234 -38.78 4.60 4.05
CA CYS A 234 -39.80 4.31 3.04
C CYS A 234 -40.13 5.56 2.22
N GLN A 235 -40.14 6.72 2.86
CA GLN A 235 -40.46 8.01 2.24
C GLN A 235 -39.38 8.46 1.22
N ASN A 236 -38.19 7.88 1.21
CA ASN A 236 -37.18 8.22 0.19
C ASN A 236 -37.63 7.86 -1.24
N CYS A 237 -38.51 6.85 -1.36
CA CYS A 237 -39.11 6.38 -2.62
C CYS A 237 -40.62 6.52 -2.67
N HIS A 238 -41.27 6.47 -1.52
CA HIS A 238 -42.72 6.57 -1.40
C HIS A 238 -43.08 7.89 -0.72
N GLY A 239 -43.92 8.67 -1.35
CA GLY A 239 -44.59 9.79 -0.66
C GLY A 239 -45.64 9.29 0.35
N ASP A 240 -46.46 10.17 0.86
CA ASP A 240 -47.54 9.83 1.73
C ASP A 240 -48.54 8.94 0.97
N LYS A 241 -48.62 7.67 1.38
CA LYS A 241 -49.49 6.65 0.74
C LYS A 241 -50.84 6.50 1.38
N HIS A 242 -51.01 7.06 2.56
CA HIS A 242 -52.25 7.03 3.33
C HIS A 242 -52.75 8.45 3.62
N PRO A 243 -54.07 8.61 3.91
CA PRO A 243 -54.62 9.88 4.35
C PRO A 243 -53.88 10.47 5.55
N ALA A 244 -53.77 11.81 5.61
CA ALA A 244 -53.02 12.52 6.62
C ALA A 244 -53.34 12.11 8.08
N GLY A 245 -54.62 11.82 8.37
CA GLY A 245 -55.01 11.34 9.69
C GLY A 245 -54.41 9.98 10.08
N ILE A 246 -54.21 9.09 9.10
CA ILE A 246 -53.53 7.80 9.33
C ILE A 246 -52.03 8.04 9.52
N MET A 247 -51.44 8.86 8.67
CA MET A 247 -50.01 9.19 8.77
C MET A 247 -49.64 9.90 10.06
N ALA A 248 -50.53 10.79 10.56
CA ALA A 248 -50.31 11.45 11.84
C ALA A 248 -50.42 10.48 13.03
N LYS A 249 -51.33 9.49 12.95
CA LYS A 249 -51.54 8.49 14.02
C LYS A 249 -50.43 7.39 14.01
N PHE A 250 -49.96 7.01 12.83
CA PHE A 250 -48.98 5.94 12.61
C PHE A 250 -47.85 6.45 11.71
N PRO A 251 -46.95 7.27 12.24
CA PRO A 251 -45.88 7.90 11.44
C PRO A 251 -44.81 6.90 10.97
N ASN A 252 -44.73 5.73 11.60
CA ASN A 252 -43.79 4.68 11.22
C ASN A 252 -44.51 3.60 10.41
N CYS A 253 -44.17 3.48 9.14
CA CYS A 253 -44.76 2.49 8.23
C CYS A 253 -44.64 1.05 8.76
N LEU A 254 -43.58 0.74 9.50
CA LEU A 254 -43.35 -0.59 10.06
C LEU A 254 -44.27 -0.99 11.22
N GLU A 255 -45.07 -0.06 11.75
CA GLU A 255 -46.08 -0.39 12.73
C GLU A 255 -47.17 -1.29 12.13
N CYS A 256 -47.47 -1.08 10.86
CA CYS A 256 -48.41 -1.91 10.10
C CYS A 256 -47.71 -2.89 9.16
N HIS A 257 -46.76 -2.41 8.40
CA HIS A 257 -46.05 -3.17 7.37
C HIS A 257 -44.86 -3.97 7.90
N LYS A 258 -44.76 -4.28 9.13
CA LYS A 258 -43.73 -5.07 9.85
C LYS A 258 -42.33 -5.12 9.22
N SER A 259 -42.20 -5.60 7.97
CA SER A 259 -40.91 -5.76 7.26
C SER A 259 -41.04 -5.31 5.81
N PRO A 260 -40.11 -4.50 5.31
CA PRO A 260 -40.07 -4.14 3.89
C PRO A 260 -39.75 -5.33 2.97
N HIS A 261 -39.29 -6.45 3.55
CA HIS A 261 -39.01 -7.69 2.83
C HIS A 261 -40.19 -8.64 2.78
N ASP A 262 -41.31 -8.31 3.53
CA ASP A 262 -42.49 -9.15 3.63
C ASP A 262 -43.79 -8.29 3.73
N LEU A 263 -44.00 -7.47 2.71
CA LEU A 263 -45.07 -6.47 2.71
C LEU A 263 -46.47 -7.05 2.59
N ASN A 264 -46.63 -8.26 2.05
CA ASN A 264 -47.95 -8.89 1.88
C ASN A 264 -48.46 -9.56 3.15
N ASN A 265 -47.61 -9.79 4.14
CA ASN A 265 -47.96 -10.42 5.41
C ASN A 265 -48.15 -9.40 6.53
N TRP A 266 -48.71 -8.24 6.19
CA TRP A 266 -49.02 -7.26 7.22
C TRP A 266 -50.13 -7.78 8.15
N THR A 267 -49.94 -7.61 9.43
CA THR A 267 -51.02 -7.85 10.45
C THR A 267 -51.29 -6.54 11.16
N ALA A 268 -52.55 -6.35 11.57
CA ALA A 268 -52.89 -5.20 12.40
C ALA A 268 -51.89 -5.04 13.56
N ALA A 269 -51.43 -3.82 13.81
CA ALA A 269 -50.53 -3.55 14.91
C ALA A 269 -51.03 -4.19 16.20
N PRO A 270 -50.22 -4.91 16.97
CA PRO A 270 -50.63 -5.42 18.25
C PRO A 270 -51.13 -4.24 19.09
N ALA A 271 -52.34 -4.34 19.60
CA ALA A 271 -52.90 -3.33 20.48
C ALA A 271 -51.84 -2.97 21.54
N LYS A 272 -51.51 -1.69 21.68
CA LYS A 272 -50.59 -1.24 22.73
C LYS A 272 -51.11 -1.80 24.03
N LYS A 273 -50.36 -2.68 24.72
CA LYS A 273 -50.68 -3.10 26.08
C LYS A 273 -50.90 -1.82 26.89
N ALA A 274 -52.12 -1.66 27.40
CA ALA A 274 -52.43 -0.57 28.32
C ALA A 274 -51.38 -0.58 29.45
N PRO A 275 -50.90 0.57 29.89
CA PRO A 275 -49.96 0.62 30.98
C PRO A 275 -50.59 -0.08 32.17
N THR A 276 -49.94 -1.09 32.70
CA THR A 276 -50.34 -1.83 33.90
C THR A 276 -50.47 -0.81 35.05
N PRO A 277 -51.63 -0.68 35.73
CA PRO A 277 -51.80 0.25 36.82
C PRO A 277 -50.76 -0.08 37.92
N GLY A 278 -50.08 0.93 38.38
CA GLY A 278 -48.89 0.95 39.22
C GLY A 278 -48.80 -0.11 40.29
N ALA A 279 -47.70 -0.83 40.26
CA ALA A 279 -47.20 -1.53 41.44
C ALA A 279 -46.76 -0.50 42.48
N LYS A 280 -47.52 -0.40 43.57
CA LYS A 280 -47.17 0.41 44.75
C LYS A 280 -45.82 -0.05 45.28
N LYS A 281 -44.86 0.88 45.32
CA LYS A 281 -43.60 0.69 46.07
C LYS A 281 -43.93 0.37 47.51
N GLN A 282 -43.66 -0.85 47.96
CA GLN A 282 -43.61 -1.18 49.37
C GLN A 282 -42.28 -0.62 49.91
N THR A 283 -42.40 0.39 50.75
CA THR A 283 -41.31 0.84 51.66
C THR A 283 -41.24 -0.15 52.80
N LYS A 284 -40.10 -0.74 52.99
CA LYS A 284 -39.74 -1.60 54.12
C LYS A 284 -39.27 -0.74 55.31
N PRO A 285 -39.63 -1.06 56.54
CA PRO A 285 -39.28 -0.31 57.74
C PRO A 285 -37.76 -0.34 58.02
#